data_9109dcbeb918e5c65df91234e822d7a0
#
_entry.id   9109dcbeb918e5c65df91234e822d7a0
#
_cell.length_a   1.000
_cell.length_b   1.000
_cell.length_c   1.000
_cell.angle_alpha   90.00
_cell.angle_beta   90.00
_cell.angle_gamma   90.00
#
_symmetry.space_group_name_H-M   'P 1'
#
loop_
_entity.id
_entity.type
_entity.pdbx_description
1 polymer ?
#
loop_
_entity_poly.entity_id
_entity_poly.type
_entity_poly.pdbx_seq_one_letter_code
_entity_poly.pdbx_strand_id
1 'polypeptide(L)'
;SASYFPSQIKMTKQGLSFFIESNYLKKRVCIKTKLIGIHNVLNILASFAAIHSANLNVERFSDNLKDLQNPPQRLGLKKWVKQSNVIDDTYNANPDSMKAAINVLCQFQGRKIAILGDMAELGRYRKKLHLELGDYAKIHGVDFLLGYGDLIRHTSSAFGNKGFFFTNKIELVDFLRKILKTRDNILLKGSRSMKMEEILNLWK
;
A
#
# COMPACT_ATOMS: atom_id res chain seq x y z
N SER A 1 11.13 0.65 27.47
CA SER A 1 10.94 1.81 26.58
C SER A 1 11.79 1.62 25.33
N ALA A 2 11.27 1.99 24.15
CA ALA A 2 12.05 1.93 22.93
C ALA A 2 13.22 2.92 22.97
N SER A 3 14.40 2.47 22.53
CA SER A 3 15.60 3.32 22.50
C SER A 3 15.53 4.41 21.43
N TYR A 4 14.76 4.17 20.37
CA TYR A 4 14.49 5.11 19.27
C TYR A 4 13.00 5.10 18.96
N PHE A 5 12.42 6.29 18.75
CA PHE A 5 10.99 6.41 18.46
C PHE A 5 10.74 7.53 17.44
N PRO A 6 9.68 7.41 16.62
CA PRO A 6 9.34 8.42 15.65
C PRO A 6 8.44 9.47 16.27
N SER A 7 8.58 10.73 15.84
CA SER A 7 7.65 11.80 16.16
C SER A 7 7.29 12.64 14.93
N GLN A 8 6.16 13.34 15.00
CA GLN A 8 5.67 14.25 13.95
C GLN A 8 5.62 13.60 12.57
N ILE A 9 5.10 12.36 12.49
CA ILE A 9 5.02 11.61 11.25
C ILE A 9 4.01 12.29 10.31
N LYS A 10 4.47 12.61 9.09
CA LYS A 10 3.63 13.10 7.99
C LYS A 10 3.84 12.21 6.77
N MET A 11 2.75 11.73 6.18
CA MET A 11 2.77 10.99 4.93
C MET A 11 1.97 11.74 3.87
N THR A 12 2.54 11.86 2.68
CA THR A 12 1.93 12.50 1.50
C THR A 12 2.16 11.63 0.26
N LYS A 13 1.63 12.05 -0.87
CA LYS A 13 1.94 11.42 -2.18
C LYS A 13 3.42 11.52 -2.56
N GLN A 14 4.16 12.48 -1.98
CA GLN A 14 5.57 12.69 -2.26
C GLN A 14 6.48 11.86 -1.36
N GLY A 15 5.94 11.22 -0.31
CA GLY A 15 6.71 10.38 0.60
C GLY A 15 6.42 10.64 2.07
N LEU A 16 7.35 10.22 2.90
CA LEU A 16 7.30 10.33 4.37
C LEU A 16 8.25 11.42 4.87
N SER A 17 7.83 12.12 5.93
CA SER A 17 8.72 12.92 6.77
C SER A 17 8.39 12.71 8.24
N PHE A 18 9.41 12.60 9.09
CA PHE A 18 9.28 12.43 10.53
C PHE A 18 10.60 12.74 11.23
N PHE A 19 10.58 12.82 12.55
CA PHE A 19 11.79 12.92 13.34
C PHE A 19 12.06 11.60 14.05
N ILE A 20 13.34 11.22 14.15
CA ILE A 20 13.83 10.18 15.04
C ILE A 20 14.30 10.84 16.32
N GLU A 21 13.77 10.39 17.45
CA GLU A 21 14.12 10.83 18.79
C GLU A 21 14.69 9.66 19.59
N SER A 22 15.63 9.97 20.47
CA SER A 22 16.27 9.01 21.37
C SER A 22 17.02 9.72 22.48
N ASN A 23 17.12 9.10 23.64
CA ASN A 23 17.98 9.56 24.75
C ASN A 23 19.48 9.45 24.43
N TYR A 24 19.84 8.71 23.39
CA TYR A 24 21.22 8.55 22.92
C TYR A 24 21.63 9.61 21.88
N LEU A 25 20.70 10.44 21.43
CA LEU A 25 20.95 11.48 20.45
C LEU A 25 21.02 12.85 21.10
N LYS A 26 22.02 13.64 20.76
CA LYS A 26 22.13 15.06 21.20
C LYS A 26 21.01 15.92 20.59
N LYS A 27 20.53 15.57 19.40
CA LYS A 27 19.46 16.27 18.68
C LYS A 27 18.62 15.24 17.92
N ARG A 28 17.31 15.51 17.80
CA ARG A 28 16.43 14.72 16.93
C ARG A 28 16.89 14.79 15.48
N VAL A 29 16.77 13.68 14.74
CA VAL A 29 17.18 13.57 13.34
C VAL A 29 15.95 13.68 12.44
N CYS A 30 15.93 14.65 11.53
CA CYS A 30 14.87 14.82 10.56
C CYS A 30 15.05 13.81 9.41
N ILE A 31 14.05 13.01 9.16
CA ILE A 31 13.98 12.08 8.03
C ILE A 31 13.00 12.62 6.99
N LYS A 32 13.44 12.64 5.74
CA LYS A 32 12.61 12.89 4.56
C LYS A 32 12.95 11.85 3.51
N THR A 33 11.94 11.21 2.92
CA THR A 33 12.11 10.14 1.93
C THR A 33 10.94 10.10 0.96
N LYS A 34 11.16 9.59 -0.25
CA LYS A 34 10.11 9.32 -1.24
C LYS A 34 9.38 8.01 -0.98
N LEU A 35 9.77 7.23 0.03
CA LEU A 35 9.05 6.02 0.43
C LEU A 35 7.62 6.36 0.88
N ILE A 36 6.66 5.54 0.46
CA ILE A 36 5.24 5.63 0.84
C ILE A 36 4.91 4.43 1.74
N GLY A 37 4.04 4.65 2.73
CA GLY A 37 3.60 3.62 3.67
C GLY A 37 4.20 3.78 5.05
N ILE A 38 3.33 3.84 6.07
CA ILE A 38 3.71 4.09 7.46
C ILE A 38 4.66 3.02 8.03
N HIS A 39 4.58 1.77 7.53
CA HIS A 39 5.48 0.68 7.91
C HIS A 39 6.96 1.00 7.60
N ASN A 40 7.24 1.87 6.61
CA ASN A 40 8.60 2.30 6.32
C ASN A 40 9.20 3.17 7.42
N VAL A 41 8.39 3.78 8.29
CA VAL A 41 8.89 4.47 9.49
C VAL A 41 9.63 3.49 10.40
N LEU A 42 9.04 2.31 10.66
CA LEU A 42 9.66 1.27 11.48
C LEU A 42 10.92 0.68 10.80
N ASN A 43 10.88 0.46 9.48
CA ASN A 43 12.03 -0.02 8.73
C ASN A 43 13.20 0.97 8.81
N ILE A 44 12.93 2.26 8.66
CA ILE A 44 13.94 3.33 8.78
C ILE A 44 14.46 3.42 10.20
N LEU A 45 13.61 3.33 11.23
CA LEU A 45 14.03 3.33 12.63
C LEU A 45 14.96 2.16 12.94
N ALA A 46 14.62 0.95 12.48
CA ALA A 46 15.47 -0.23 12.68
C ALA A 46 16.83 -0.06 11.98
N SER A 47 16.84 0.42 10.74
CA SER A 47 18.07 0.71 10.01
C SER A 47 18.91 1.79 10.68
N PHE A 48 18.25 2.86 11.15
CA PHE A 48 18.91 3.94 11.89
C PHE A 48 19.56 3.44 13.18
N ALA A 49 18.82 2.65 13.96
CA ALA A 49 19.32 2.07 15.20
C ALA A 49 20.57 1.20 14.96
N ALA A 50 20.55 0.37 13.92
CA ALA A 50 21.70 -0.46 13.54
C ALA A 50 22.91 0.40 13.15
N ILE A 51 22.74 1.43 12.34
CA ILE A 51 23.82 2.33 11.90
C ILE A 51 24.40 3.11 13.08
N HIS A 52 23.54 3.66 13.95
CA HIS A 52 23.98 4.40 15.13
C HIS A 52 24.71 3.50 16.12
N SER A 53 24.25 2.27 16.35
CA SER A 53 24.90 1.29 17.22
C SER A 53 26.27 0.84 16.68
N ALA A 54 26.45 0.87 15.35
CA ALA A 54 27.73 0.58 14.70
C ALA A 54 28.68 1.81 14.66
N ASN A 55 28.34 2.93 15.31
CA ASN A 55 29.05 4.20 15.27
C ASN A 55 29.31 4.75 13.86
N LEU A 56 28.40 4.47 12.92
CA LEU A 56 28.44 5.01 11.57
C LEU A 56 27.76 6.39 11.48
N ASN A 57 28.08 7.13 10.43
CA ASN A 57 27.60 8.50 10.25
C ASN A 57 26.08 8.55 9.95
N VAL A 58 25.29 8.98 10.94
CA VAL A 58 23.84 9.08 10.84
C VAL A 58 23.35 10.26 9.97
N GLU A 59 24.15 11.30 9.78
CA GLU A 59 23.81 12.42 8.88
C GLU A 59 23.84 11.93 7.43
N ARG A 60 24.88 11.19 7.05
CA ARG A 60 24.98 10.56 5.72
C ARG A 60 23.84 9.58 5.47
N PHE A 61 23.41 8.84 6.49
CA PHE A 61 22.24 7.97 6.39
C PHE A 61 20.96 8.76 6.04
N SER A 62 20.72 9.86 6.78
CA SER A 62 19.55 10.72 6.54
C SER A 62 19.53 11.31 5.12
N ASP A 63 20.69 11.73 4.61
CA ASP A 63 20.81 12.28 3.25
C ASP A 63 20.52 11.24 2.18
N ASN A 64 21.01 10.02 2.34
CA ASN A 64 20.78 8.92 1.38
C ASN A 64 19.30 8.49 1.31
N LEU A 65 18.50 8.72 2.36
CA LEU A 65 17.08 8.40 2.36
C LEU A 65 16.24 9.33 1.49
N LYS A 66 16.71 10.53 1.17
CA LYS A 66 15.93 11.56 0.44
C LYS A 66 15.44 11.06 -0.91
N ASP A 67 16.26 10.29 -1.61
CA ASP A 67 15.97 9.78 -2.94
C ASP A 67 15.51 8.33 -2.98
N LEU A 68 15.47 7.67 -1.81
CA LEU A 68 15.02 6.29 -1.71
C LEU A 68 13.53 6.19 -2.05
N GLN A 69 13.21 5.32 -3.01
CA GLN A 69 11.85 5.05 -3.48
C GLN A 69 11.45 3.62 -3.13
N ASN A 70 10.15 3.38 -3.10
CA ASN A 70 9.64 2.02 -2.95
C ASN A 70 10.14 1.14 -4.11
N PRO A 71 10.60 -0.09 -3.84
CA PRO A 71 10.91 -1.04 -4.88
C PRO A 71 9.71 -1.29 -5.81
N PRO A 72 9.94 -1.73 -7.06
CA PRO A 72 8.85 -2.09 -7.95
C PRO A 72 7.86 -3.04 -7.29
N GLN A 73 6.56 -2.87 -7.58
CA GLN A 73 5.48 -3.70 -7.02
C GLN A 73 5.33 -3.66 -5.49
N ARG A 74 5.94 -2.68 -4.81
CA ARG A 74 5.81 -2.44 -3.35
C ARG A 74 5.41 -1.00 -3.08
N LEU A 75 4.12 -0.71 -3.15
CA LEU A 75 3.53 0.63 -3.05
C LEU A 75 4.13 1.64 -4.05
N GLY A 76 4.55 1.17 -5.23
CA GLY A 76 5.05 2.03 -6.30
C GLY A 76 3.95 2.94 -6.82
N LEU A 77 4.13 4.26 -6.72
CA LEU A 77 3.17 5.24 -7.23
C LEU A 77 3.52 5.64 -8.66
N LYS A 78 2.56 5.51 -9.57
CA LYS A 78 2.72 5.93 -10.97
C LYS A 78 1.48 6.61 -11.51
N LYS A 79 1.67 7.51 -12.47
CA LYS A 79 0.58 8.05 -13.28
C LYS A 79 0.15 7.03 -14.32
N TRP A 80 -1.15 7.01 -14.59
CA TRP A 80 -1.75 6.10 -15.55
C TRP A 80 -2.82 6.82 -16.39
N VAL A 81 -3.62 6.06 -17.11
CA VAL A 81 -4.66 6.59 -18.01
C VAL A 81 -5.62 7.54 -17.28
N LYS A 82 -6.21 8.48 -18.02
CA LYS A 82 -7.11 9.52 -17.46
C LYS A 82 -6.48 10.30 -16.29
N GLN A 83 -5.15 10.45 -16.28
CA GLN A 83 -4.41 11.11 -15.18
C GLN A 83 -4.64 10.46 -13.80
N SER A 84 -5.10 9.21 -13.76
CA SER A 84 -5.27 8.46 -12.51
C SER A 84 -3.92 8.18 -11.84
N ASN A 85 -3.95 7.97 -10.53
CA ASN A 85 -2.80 7.51 -9.77
C ASN A 85 -2.95 6.00 -9.56
N VAL A 86 -1.90 5.23 -9.80
CA VAL A 86 -1.86 3.81 -9.49
C VAL A 86 -0.84 3.57 -8.40
N ILE A 87 -1.27 2.93 -7.33
CA ILE A 87 -0.43 2.37 -6.27
C ILE A 87 -0.25 0.89 -6.61
N ASP A 88 0.93 0.56 -7.14
CA ASP A 88 1.29 -0.80 -7.51
C ASP A 88 1.93 -1.51 -6.32
N ASP A 89 1.19 -2.41 -5.68
CA ASP A 89 1.62 -3.23 -4.53
C ASP A 89 1.41 -4.73 -4.83
N THR A 90 1.76 -5.13 -6.05
CA THR A 90 1.44 -6.44 -6.61
C THR A 90 2.46 -7.54 -6.31
N TYR A 91 3.52 -7.24 -5.55
CA TYR A 91 4.56 -8.22 -5.23
C TYR A 91 4.02 -9.43 -4.44
N ASN A 92 3.26 -9.18 -3.38
CA ASN A 92 2.63 -10.22 -2.56
C ASN A 92 1.51 -9.65 -1.69
N ALA A 93 0.70 -10.51 -1.07
CA ALA A 93 -0.40 -10.12 -0.19
C ALA A 93 -0.52 -11.03 1.02
N ASN A 94 -0.73 -10.41 2.19
CA ASN A 94 -1.22 -11.00 3.43
C ASN A 94 -2.19 -10.02 4.09
N PRO A 95 -2.99 -10.41 5.10
CA PRO A 95 -4.02 -9.56 5.69
C PRO A 95 -3.51 -8.19 6.16
N ASP A 96 -2.37 -8.15 6.84
CA ASP A 96 -1.82 -6.91 7.39
C ASP A 96 -1.31 -5.98 6.28
N SER A 97 -0.62 -6.54 5.29
CA SER A 97 -0.13 -5.77 4.15
C SER A 97 -1.27 -5.25 3.26
N MET A 98 -2.38 -5.99 3.13
CA MET A 98 -3.59 -5.53 2.42
C MET A 98 -4.22 -4.34 3.14
N LYS A 99 -4.41 -4.42 4.45
CA LYS A 99 -4.92 -3.31 5.28
C LYS A 99 -4.00 -2.10 5.21
N ALA A 100 -2.69 -2.29 5.29
CA ALA A 100 -1.71 -1.22 5.16
C ALA A 100 -1.79 -0.51 3.80
N ALA A 101 -1.93 -1.25 2.71
CA ALA A 101 -2.07 -0.70 1.36
C ALA A 101 -3.40 0.06 1.18
N ILE A 102 -4.50 -0.45 1.73
CA ILE A 102 -5.80 0.26 1.77
C ILE A 102 -5.66 1.58 2.53
N ASN A 103 -4.97 1.60 3.67
CA ASN A 103 -4.73 2.84 4.42
C ASN A 103 -3.92 3.85 3.59
N VAL A 104 -2.94 3.40 2.82
CA VAL A 104 -2.21 4.26 1.89
C VAL A 104 -3.14 4.84 0.83
N LEU A 105 -3.97 4.00 0.18
CA LEU A 105 -4.97 4.46 -0.79
C LEU A 105 -5.91 5.51 -0.17
N CYS A 106 -6.36 5.30 1.05
CA CYS A 106 -7.34 6.15 1.73
C CYS A 106 -6.79 7.54 2.12
N GLN A 107 -5.48 7.74 2.09
CA GLN A 107 -4.87 9.07 2.29
C GLN A 107 -4.90 9.96 1.03
N PHE A 108 -5.22 9.38 -0.10
CA PHE A 108 -5.34 10.16 -1.33
C PHE A 108 -6.72 10.84 -1.40
N GLN A 109 -6.72 12.13 -1.75
CA GLN A 109 -7.97 12.84 -2.01
C GLN A 109 -8.62 12.37 -3.31
N GLY A 110 -9.95 12.41 -3.36
CA GLY A 110 -10.73 11.97 -4.51
C GLY A 110 -11.13 10.51 -4.42
N ARG A 111 -11.67 9.98 -5.51
CA ARG A 111 -12.26 8.65 -5.58
C ARG A 111 -11.19 7.55 -5.53
N LYS A 112 -11.49 6.47 -4.84
CA LYS A 112 -10.59 5.37 -4.48
C LYS A 112 -11.13 4.04 -4.99
N ILE A 113 -10.36 3.36 -5.81
CA ILE A 113 -10.69 2.05 -6.37
C ILE A 113 -9.64 1.05 -5.88
N ALA A 114 -10.07 0.05 -5.12
CA ALA A 114 -9.21 -1.06 -4.71
C ALA A 114 -9.40 -2.24 -5.68
N ILE A 115 -8.34 -2.64 -6.37
CA ILE A 115 -8.31 -3.80 -7.25
C ILE A 115 -7.48 -4.86 -6.53
N LEU A 116 -8.14 -5.86 -5.98
CA LEU A 116 -7.54 -6.80 -5.05
C LEU A 116 -7.62 -8.24 -5.58
N GLY A 117 -6.52 -8.97 -5.48
CA GLY A 117 -6.46 -10.40 -5.75
C GLY A 117 -6.56 -11.24 -4.47
N ASP A 118 -6.70 -12.55 -4.62
CA ASP A 118 -6.69 -13.48 -3.50
C ASP A 118 -5.42 -13.36 -2.65
N MET A 119 -5.59 -13.56 -1.35
CA MET A 119 -4.49 -13.82 -0.42
C MET A 119 -4.27 -15.32 -0.31
N ALA A 120 -3.07 -15.78 -0.70
CA ALA A 120 -2.66 -17.18 -0.56
C ALA A 120 -2.18 -17.51 0.86
N GLU A 121 -1.98 -18.80 1.13
CA GLU A 121 -1.33 -19.33 2.35
C GLU A 121 -2.03 -19.00 3.68
N LEU A 122 -3.34 -18.72 3.67
CA LEU A 122 -4.12 -18.38 4.86
C LEU A 122 -4.73 -19.59 5.59
N GLY A 123 -4.50 -20.80 5.08
CA GLY A 123 -5.01 -22.02 5.66
C GLY A 123 -6.54 -22.01 5.93
N ARG A 124 -6.96 -22.50 7.08
CA ARG A 124 -8.38 -22.57 7.48
C ARG A 124 -9.06 -21.21 7.66
N TYR A 125 -8.30 -20.16 7.86
CA TYR A 125 -8.84 -18.81 8.11
C TYR A 125 -9.09 -18.00 6.82
N ARG A 126 -8.77 -18.55 5.64
CA ARG A 126 -8.83 -17.85 4.35
C ARG A 126 -10.15 -17.11 4.12
N LYS A 127 -11.30 -17.77 4.35
CA LYS A 127 -12.63 -17.13 4.14
C LYS A 127 -12.86 -15.97 5.11
N LYS A 128 -12.57 -16.17 6.40
CA LYS A 128 -12.76 -15.15 7.44
C LYS A 128 -11.93 -13.91 7.15
N LEU A 129 -10.65 -14.09 6.82
CA LEU A 129 -9.74 -12.97 6.56
C LEU A 129 -10.10 -12.18 5.29
N HIS A 130 -10.66 -12.85 4.28
CA HIS A 130 -11.20 -12.15 3.10
C HIS A 130 -12.46 -11.35 3.42
N LEU A 131 -13.37 -11.86 4.24
CA LEU A 131 -14.54 -11.11 4.72
C LEU A 131 -14.11 -9.86 5.50
N GLU A 132 -13.24 -10.02 6.48
CA GLU A 132 -12.70 -8.90 7.28
C GLU A 132 -12.04 -7.83 6.44
N LEU A 133 -11.36 -8.20 5.35
CA LEU A 133 -10.76 -7.25 4.43
C LEU A 133 -11.80 -6.41 3.68
N GLY A 134 -12.94 -7.00 3.31
CA GLY A 134 -14.04 -6.30 2.65
C GLY A 134 -14.66 -5.24 3.57
N ASP A 135 -14.98 -5.63 4.81
CA ASP A 135 -15.48 -4.71 5.83
C ASP A 135 -14.47 -3.59 6.10
N TYR A 136 -13.18 -3.96 6.22
CA TYR A 136 -12.11 -2.99 6.42
C TYR A 136 -12.05 -1.94 5.30
N ALA A 137 -12.05 -2.37 4.05
CA ALA A 137 -12.00 -1.48 2.90
C ALA A 137 -13.21 -0.51 2.87
N LYS A 138 -14.41 -1.02 3.19
CA LYS A 138 -15.65 -0.24 3.26
C LYS A 138 -15.58 0.83 4.35
N ILE A 139 -15.18 0.46 5.57
CA ILE A 139 -15.11 1.38 6.72
C ILE A 139 -14.07 2.49 6.49
N HIS A 140 -12.97 2.18 5.79
CA HIS A 140 -11.90 3.14 5.52
C HIS A 140 -12.13 4.02 4.27
N GLY A 141 -13.31 3.92 3.64
CA GLY A 141 -13.73 4.87 2.60
C GLY A 141 -13.19 4.55 1.21
N VAL A 142 -12.99 3.29 0.87
CA VAL A 142 -12.83 2.84 -0.52
C VAL A 142 -14.18 3.01 -1.23
N ASP A 143 -14.16 3.58 -2.45
CA ASP A 143 -15.39 3.85 -3.21
C ASP A 143 -15.84 2.66 -4.06
N PHE A 144 -14.89 1.89 -4.60
CA PHE A 144 -15.12 0.67 -5.38
C PHE A 144 -14.10 -0.40 -5.03
N LEU A 145 -14.55 -1.63 -4.93
CA LEU A 145 -13.70 -2.80 -4.76
C LEU A 145 -13.89 -3.76 -5.95
N LEU A 146 -12.82 -4.02 -6.70
CA LEU A 146 -12.80 -4.97 -7.80
C LEU A 146 -11.92 -6.14 -7.40
N GLY A 147 -12.51 -7.31 -7.20
CA GLY A 147 -11.80 -8.52 -6.79
C GLY A 147 -11.46 -9.42 -7.98
N TYR A 148 -10.26 -10.01 -8.00
CA TYR A 148 -9.86 -11.04 -8.97
C TYR A 148 -9.45 -12.32 -8.24
N GLY A 149 -10.15 -13.42 -8.52
CA GLY A 149 -9.90 -14.75 -7.96
C GLY A 149 -11.12 -15.35 -7.26
N ASP A 150 -10.96 -16.56 -6.71
CA ASP A 150 -12.07 -17.30 -6.12
C ASP A 150 -12.41 -16.88 -4.70
N LEU A 151 -11.40 -16.59 -3.88
CA LEU A 151 -11.59 -16.22 -2.47
C LEU A 151 -11.98 -14.76 -2.30
N ILE A 152 -11.54 -13.89 -3.19
CA ILE A 152 -11.82 -12.45 -3.15
C ILE A 152 -13.32 -12.14 -3.28
N ARG A 153 -14.13 -13.07 -3.78
CA ARG A 153 -15.61 -12.95 -3.78
C ARG A 153 -16.16 -12.66 -2.39
N HIS A 154 -15.52 -13.21 -1.34
CA HIS A 154 -15.94 -12.94 0.03
C HIS A 154 -15.64 -11.50 0.44
N THR A 155 -14.49 -10.95 0.02
CA THR A 155 -14.13 -9.55 0.22
C THR A 155 -15.12 -8.62 -0.50
N SER A 156 -15.45 -8.93 -1.77
CA SER A 156 -16.40 -8.15 -2.55
C SER A 156 -17.80 -8.18 -1.95
N SER A 157 -18.23 -9.34 -1.46
CA SER A 157 -19.54 -9.51 -0.78
C SER A 157 -19.62 -8.70 0.52
N ALA A 158 -18.61 -8.75 1.39
CA ALA A 158 -18.56 -7.98 2.63
C ALA A 158 -18.48 -6.48 2.37
N PHE A 159 -17.80 -6.06 1.30
CA PHE A 159 -17.75 -4.66 0.89
C PHE A 159 -19.14 -4.11 0.51
N GLY A 160 -19.99 -4.92 -0.09
CA GLY A 160 -21.38 -4.58 -0.41
C GLY A 160 -21.59 -4.10 -1.85
N ASN A 161 -22.56 -3.18 -2.09
CA ASN A 161 -23.09 -2.84 -3.42
C ASN A 161 -22.08 -2.34 -4.46
N LYS A 162 -20.91 -1.86 -4.04
CA LYS A 162 -19.83 -1.43 -4.94
C LYS A 162 -18.64 -2.38 -4.90
N GLY A 163 -18.85 -3.60 -4.40
CA GLY A 163 -17.92 -4.70 -4.44
C GLY A 163 -18.24 -5.66 -5.57
N PHE A 164 -17.34 -5.80 -6.52
CA PHE A 164 -17.48 -6.69 -7.67
C PHE A 164 -16.35 -7.71 -7.66
N PHE A 165 -16.60 -8.93 -8.14
CA PHE A 165 -15.55 -9.91 -8.29
C PHE A 165 -15.56 -10.51 -9.71
N PHE A 166 -14.39 -10.93 -10.15
CA PHE A 166 -14.15 -11.43 -11.50
C PHE A 166 -13.24 -12.66 -11.41
N THR A 167 -13.49 -13.64 -12.25
CA THR A 167 -12.62 -14.80 -12.46
C THR A 167 -11.70 -14.60 -13.66
N ASN A 168 -11.94 -13.54 -14.42
CA ASN A 168 -11.19 -13.17 -15.62
C ASN A 168 -10.71 -11.72 -15.53
N LYS A 169 -9.41 -11.50 -15.77
CA LYS A 169 -8.80 -10.15 -15.74
C LYS A 169 -9.29 -9.24 -16.87
N ILE A 170 -9.65 -9.79 -18.02
CA ILE A 170 -10.17 -9.01 -19.15
C ILE A 170 -11.52 -8.40 -18.76
N GLU A 171 -12.43 -9.19 -18.19
CA GLU A 171 -13.72 -8.72 -17.72
C GLU A 171 -13.57 -7.64 -16.63
N LEU A 172 -12.62 -7.84 -15.71
CA LEU A 172 -12.31 -6.84 -14.69
C LEU A 172 -11.85 -5.52 -15.33
N VAL A 173 -10.95 -5.59 -16.32
CA VAL A 173 -10.45 -4.40 -17.03
C VAL A 173 -11.57 -3.73 -17.82
N ASP A 174 -12.45 -4.47 -18.47
CA ASP A 174 -13.59 -3.92 -19.21
C ASP A 174 -14.58 -3.23 -18.27
N PHE A 175 -14.80 -3.79 -17.09
CA PHE A 175 -15.59 -3.12 -16.06
C PHE A 175 -14.88 -1.86 -15.54
N LEU A 176 -13.58 -1.94 -15.28
CA LEU A 176 -12.80 -0.78 -14.85
C LEU A 176 -12.83 0.35 -15.89
N ARG A 177 -12.77 0.04 -17.19
CA ARG A 177 -12.91 1.03 -18.28
C ARG A 177 -14.20 1.82 -18.19
N LYS A 178 -15.33 1.15 -17.84
CA LYS A 178 -16.64 1.79 -17.71
C LYS A 178 -16.73 2.73 -16.52
N ILE A 179 -16.10 2.39 -15.40
CA ILE A 179 -16.23 3.17 -14.15
C ILE A 179 -15.12 4.18 -13.93
N LEU A 180 -13.94 4.01 -14.54
CA LEU A 180 -12.76 4.85 -14.29
C LEU A 180 -13.00 6.29 -14.73
N LYS A 181 -12.77 7.23 -13.81
CA LYS A 181 -12.85 8.68 -14.03
C LYS A 181 -11.46 9.32 -13.97
N THR A 182 -11.39 10.53 -14.47
CA THR A 182 -10.17 11.35 -14.40
C THR A 182 -9.73 11.56 -12.95
N ARG A 183 -8.42 11.37 -12.70
CA ARG A 183 -7.78 11.57 -11.39
C ARG A 183 -8.21 10.58 -10.29
N ASP A 184 -8.82 9.45 -10.64
CA ASP A 184 -9.06 8.38 -9.68
C ASP A 184 -7.75 7.87 -9.07
N ASN A 185 -7.84 7.33 -7.87
CA ASN A 185 -6.74 6.67 -7.19
C ASN A 185 -7.02 5.17 -7.16
N ILE A 186 -6.09 4.38 -7.66
CA ILE A 186 -6.23 2.94 -7.83
C ILE A 186 -5.16 2.25 -7.01
N LEU A 187 -5.54 1.25 -6.21
CA LEU A 187 -4.63 0.31 -5.58
C LEU A 187 -4.71 -1.02 -6.32
N LEU A 188 -3.56 -1.57 -6.73
CA LEU A 188 -3.46 -2.96 -7.18
C LEU A 188 -2.68 -3.77 -6.16
N LYS A 189 -3.26 -4.87 -5.66
CA LYS A 189 -2.60 -5.78 -4.73
C LYS A 189 -3.21 -7.18 -4.77
N GLY A 190 -2.37 -8.19 -4.58
CA GLY A 190 -2.76 -9.60 -4.48
C GLY A 190 -1.54 -10.49 -4.24
N SER A 191 -1.75 -11.75 -3.92
CA SER A 191 -0.66 -12.71 -3.80
C SER A 191 0.10 -12.83 -5.12
N ARG A 192 1.38 -13.20 -5.06
CA ARG A 192 2.26 -13.25 -6.26
C ARG A 192 1.69 -14.12 -7.38
N SER A 193 1.04 -15.24 -7.02
CA SER A 193 0.39 -16.14 -7.96
C SER A 193 -0.73 -15.48 -8.79
N MET A 194 -1.32 -14.40 -8.28
CA MET A 194 -2.42 -13.68 -8.95
C MET A 194 -1.93 -12.78 -10.08
N LYS A 195 -0.64 -12.45 -10.15
CA LYS A 195 -0.02 -11.61 -11.20
C LYS A 195 -0.85 -10.34 -11.49
N MET A 196 -1.18 -9.61 -10.43
CA MET A 196 -2.09 -8.46 -10.50
C MET A 196 -1.56 -7.32 -11.39
N GLU A 197 -0.26 -7.22 -11.59
CA GLU A 197 0.38 -6.25 -12.50
C GLU A 197 -0.07 -6.39 -13.96
N GLU A 198 -0.51 -7.59 -14.39
CA GLU A 198 -1.02 -7.83 -15.75
C GLU A 198 -2.26 -6.98 -16.08
N ILE A 199 -3.05 -6.60 -15.07
CA ILE A 199 -4.24 -5.74 -15.23
C ILE A 199 -3.87 -4.41 -15.90
N LEU A 200 -2.71 -3.84 -15.58
CA LEU A 200 -2.24 -2.60 -16.19
C LEU A 200 -1.84 -2.78 -17.67
N ASN A 201 -1.35 -3.96 -18.01
CA ASN A 201 -0.95 -4.29 -19.38
C ASN A 201 -2.15 -4.57 -20.30
N LEU A 202 -3.24 -5.08 -19.72
CA LEU A 202 -4.48 -5.39 -20.44
C LEU A 202 -5.30 -4.14 -20.81
N TRP A 203 -4.92 -2.96 -20.31
CA TRP A 203 -5.65 -1.72 -20.62
C TRP A 203 -5.42 -1.21 -22.04
N LYS A 204 -4.50 -1.76 -22.79
CA LYS A 204 -4.13 -1.33 -24.16
C LYS A 204 -5.32 -1.27 -25.09
#